data_926bb3c35fb736a77b2575279fbc095e
#
_entry.id   926bb3c35fb736a77b2575279fbc095e
#
_cell.length_a   1.000
_cell.length_b   1.000
_cell.length_c   1.000
_cell.angle_alpha   90.00
_cell.angle_beta   90.00
_cell.angle_gamma   90.00
#
_symmetry.space_group_name_H-M   'P 1'
#
loop_
_entity.id
_entity.type
_entity.pdbx_description
1 polymer ?
#
loop_
_entity_poly.entity_id
_entity_poly.type
_entity_poly.pdbx_seq_one_letter_code
_entity_poly.pdbx_strand_id
1 'polypeptide(L)'
;MKKIVVIGCGFGGLQFVNHLKKGQFDIMVIDKINHHQFPPLFYQVAASQIEPSTISFPIRKIFQRRRDVRIRLASVHAVNAAEKRVETSIGPFSYDYLVIATGTSTNFYGNKAVEENTLGLKSTYQSINVRNEILHNFEELLYAKDKEGLYNIVIVGGGATGVELAGAFAEMTREILPKDYPNIDSSKVNVYLLEGGPHTLGAMSPFAQEYSERYLRSMGVI
;
A
#
# COMPACT_ATOMS: atom_id res chain seq x y z
N MET A 1 -23.97 4.47 -27.42
CA MET A 1 -22.87 5.19 -26.75
C MET A 1 -21.59 4.41 -26.97
N LYS A 2 -20.45 5.10 -27.09
CA LYS A 2 -19.14 4.44 -27.13
C LYS A 2 -18.84 3.80 -25.77
N LYS A 3 -18.21 2.61 -25.80
CA LYS A 3 -17.87 1.82 -24.64
C LYS A 3 -16.45 2.12 -24.18
N ILE A 4 -16.28 2.46 -22.91
CA ILE A 4 -14.97 2.58 -22.26
C ILE A 4 -14.81 1.43 -21.28
N VAL A 5 -13.70 0.71 -21.37
CA VAL A 5 -13.26 -0.21 -20.31
C VAL A 5 -12.10 0.43 -19.56
N VAL A 6 -12.21 0.48 -18.23
CA VAL A 6 -11.17 0.98 -17.33
C VAL A 6 -10.69 -0.18 -16.46
N ILE A 7 -9.42 -0.54 -16.58
CA ILE A 7 -8.80 -1.60 -15.77
C ILE A 7 -8.10 -0.95 -14.58
N GLY A 8 -8.62 -1.18 -13.38
CA GLY A 8 -8.15 -0.60 -12.14
C GLY A 8 -8.93 0.65 -11.72
N CYS A 9 -9.30 0.70 -10.43
CA CYS A 9 -10.02 1.81 -9.79
C CYS A 9 -9.20 2.45 -8.66
N GLY A 10 -7.88 2.44 -8.80
CA GLY A 10 -6.97 3.25 -8.00
C GLY A 10 -7.09 4.74 -8.34
N PHE A 11 -6.12 5.56 -7.98
CA PHE A 11 -6.15 7.01 -8.23
C PHE A 11 -6.39 7.35 -9.70
N GLY A 12 -5.63 6.72 -10.63
CA GLY A 12 -5.75 7.03 -12.05
C GLY A 12 -7.12 6.68 -12.63
N GLY A 13 -7.59 5.45 -12.41
CA GLY A 13 -8.88 4.99 -12.95
C GLY A 13 -10.07 5.75 -12.34
N LEU A 14 -10.05 5.97 -11.03
CA LEU A 14 -11.08 6.75 -10.34
C LEU A 14 -11.16 8.19 -10.89
N GLN A 15 -10.03 8.88 -10.98
CA GLN A 15 -9.97 10.25 -11.48
C GLN A 15 -10.36 10.33 -12.95
N PHE A 16 -9.92 9.39 -13.77
CA PHE A 16 -10.33 9.33 -15.17
C PHE A 16 -11.86 9.28 -15.30
N VAL A 17 -12.51 8.34 -14.60
CA VAL A 17 -13.99 8.20 -14.67
C VAL A 17 -14.71 9.44 -14.12
N ASN A 18 -14.18 10.06 -13.06
CA ASN A 18 -14.80 11.26 -12.46
C ASN A 18 -14.73 12.48 -13.38
N HIS A 19 -13.71 12.61 -14.23
CA HIS A 19 -13.57 13.73 -15.18
C HIS A 19 -14.42 13.55 -16.45
N LEU A 20 -14.95 12.35 -16.69
CA LEU A 20 -15.84 12.15 -17.84
C LEU A 20 -17.24 12.72 -17.55
N LYS A 21 -17.80 13.43 -18.55
CA LYS A 21 -19.17 13.94 -18.50
C LYS A 21 -20.17 12.79 -18.34
N LYS A 22 -21.09 12.91 -17.41
CA LYS A 22 -22.12 11.90 -17.12
C LYS A 22 -22.98 11.63 -18.35
N GLY A 23 -23.21 10.34 -18.63
CA GLY A 23 -24.06 9.89 -19.75
C GLY A 23 -23.44 10.02 -21.13
N GLN A 24 -22.17 10.41 -21.24
CA GLN A 24 -21.49 10.53 -22.56
C GLN A 24 -21.03 9.16 -23.07
N PHE A 25 -20.62 8.26 -22.19
CA PHE A 25 -20.08 6.95 -22.47
C PHE A 25 -20.76 5.85 -21.67
N ASP A 26 -20.71 4.61 -22.15
CA ASP A 26 -21.02 3.41 -21.37
C ASP A 26 -19.69 2.92 -20.76
N ILE A 27 -19.53 3.09 -19.45
CA ILE A 27 -18.26 2.87 -18.76
C ILE A 27 -18.31 1.55 -17.97
N MET A 28 -17.35 0.68 -18.21
CA MET A 28 -17.11 -0.53 -17.43
C MET A 28 -15.80 -0.38 -16.66
N VAL A 29 -15.86 -0.37 -15.34
CA VAL A 29 -14.70 -0.41 -14.45
C VAL A 29 -14.48 -1.85 -14.00
N ILE A 30 -13.28 -2.38 -14.22
CA ILE A 30 -12.87 -3.73 -13.81
C ILE A 30 -11.76 -3.59 -12.79
N ASP A 31 -11.95 -4.14 -11.59
CA ASP A 31 -10.93 -4.17 -10.54
C ASP A 31 -10.93 -5.54 -9.85
N LYS A 32 -9.81 -5.90 -9.24
CA LYS A 32 -9.68 -7.13 -8.44
C LYS A 32 -10.36 -7.01 -7.08
N ILE A 33 -10.46 -5.79 -6.55
CA ILE A 33 -10.96 -5.50 -5.21
C ILE A 33 -12.19 -4.58 -5.27
N ASN A 34 -13.02 -4.66 -4.24
CA ASN A 34 -14.32 -3.98 -4.17
C ASN A 34 -14.24 -2.56 -3.61
N HIS A 35 -13.07 -2.07 -3.31
CA HIS A 35 -12.89 -0.77 -2.67
C HIS A 35 -11.71 -0.02 -3.26
N HIS A 36 -11.85 1.30 -3.35
CA HIS A 36 -10.76 2.21 -3.61
C HIS A 36 -9.90 2.32 -2.35
N GLN A 37 -8.59 2.32 -2.52
CA GLN A 37 -7.62 2.43 -1.44
C GLN A 37 -6.85 3.74 -1.56
N PHE A 38 -6.40 4.26 -0.42
CA PHE A 38 -5.56 5.46 -0.37
C PHE A 38 -4.12 5.11 0.03
N PRO A 39 -3.26 4.70 -0.92
CA PRO A 39 -1.92 4.19 -0.65
C PRO A 39 -1.01 5.09 0.19
N PRO A 40 -1.07 6.44 0.11
CA PRO A 40 -0.22 7.30 0.92
C PRO A 40 -0.37 7.12 2.43
N LEU A 41 -1.46 6.49 2.91
CA LEU A 41 -1.70 6.26 4.33
C LEU A 41 -1.58 4.79 4.75
N PHE A 42 -1.06 3.91 3.91
CA PHE A 42 -0.84 2.51 4.26
C PHE A 42 0.09 2.34 5.45
N TYR A 43 1.12 3.19 5.57
CA TYR A 43 2.06 3.16 6.68
C TYR A 43 1.38 3.49 8.02
N GLN A 44 0.39 4.39 8.04
CA GLN A 44 -0.35 4.71 9.27
C GLN A 44 -1.24 3.55 9.73
N VAL A 45 -1.83 2.81 8.79
CA VAL A 45 -2.55 1.56 9.14
C VAL A 45 -1.58 0.52 9.68
N ALA A 46 -0.42 0.33 9.04
CA ALA A 46 0.61 -0.61 9.48
C ALA A 46 1.16 -0.28 10.88
N ALA A 47 1.28 1.00 11.22
CA ALA A 47 1.73 1.48 12.53
C ALA A 47 0.57 1.69 13.54
N SER A 48 -0.62 1.16 13.29
CA SER A 48 -1.81 1.28 14.17
C SER A 48 -2.27 2.72 14.46
N GLN A 49 -1.86 3.70 13.66
CA GLN A 49 -2.22 5.11 13.85
C GLN A 49 -3.64 5.43 13.37
N ILE A 50 -4.14 4.72 12.35
CA ILE A 50 -5.48 4.88 11.81
C ILE A 50 -6.14 3.54 11.50
N GLU A 51 -7.48 3.52 11.52
CA GLU A 51 -8.26 2.35 11.14
C GLU A 51 -8.29 2.13 9.61
N PRO A 52 -8.22 0.87 9.13
CA PRO A 52 -8.22 0.55 7.70
C PRO A 52 -9.44 1.10 6.94
N SER A 53 -10.57 1.23 7.61
CA SER A 53 -11.82 1.75 7.04
C SER A 53 -11.74 3.22 6.64
N THR A 54 -10.82 3.99 7.23
CA THR A 54 -10.62 5.43 6.91
C THR A 54 -9.98 5.65 5.55
N ILE A 55 -9.31 4.64 5.02
CA ILE A 55 -8.59 4.70 3.75
C ILE A 55 -9.14 3.75 2.68
N SER A 56 -10.29 3.12 2.95
CA SER A 56 -10.90 2.12 2.06
C SER A 56 -12.35 2.49 1.77
N PHE A 57 -12.66 2.84 0.51
CA PHE A 57 -13.97 3.32 0.10
C PHE A 57 -14.62 2.37 -0.90
N PRO A 58 -15.82 1.83 -0.64
CA PRO A 58 -16.50 0.93 -1.58
C PRO A 58 -16.71 1.60 -2.95
N ILE A 59 -16.17 1.00 -4.03
CA ILE A 59 -16.21 1.56 -5.38
C ILE A 59 -17.65 1.81 -5.83
N ARG A 60 -18.57 0.88 -5.52
CA ARG A 60 -19.98 1.03 -5.87
C ARG A 60 -20.65 2.20 -5.18
N LYS A 61 -20.21 2.55 -3.96
CA LYS A 61 -20.72 3.73 -3.24
C LYS A 61 -20.21 5.02 -3.87
N ILE A 62 -18.96 5.03 -4.34
CA ILE A 62 -18.37 6.19 -5.04
C ILE A 62 -19.18 6.52 -6.29
N PHE A 63 -19.53 5.49 -7.09
CA PHE A 63 -20.24 5.64 -8.35
C PHE A 63 -21.76 5.45 -8.26
N GLN A 64 -22.38 5.39 -7.07
CA GLN A 64 -23.82 5.09 -6.91
C GLN A 64 -24.75 6.04 -7.67
N ARG A 65 -24.33 7.29 -7.93
CA ARG A 65 -25.08 8.31 -8.69
C ARG A 65 -24.71 8.37 -10.17
N ARG A 66 -23.87 7.44 -10.66
CA ARG A 66 -23.40 7.33 -12.05
C ARG A 66 -24.00 6.09 -12.70
N ARG A 67 -25.20 6.25 -13.32
CA ARG A 67 -25.90 5.15 -14.01
C ARG A 67 -25.19 4.67 -15.27
N ASP A 68 -24.27 5.48 -15.79
CA ASP A 68 -23.40 5.22 -16.93
C ASP A 68 -22.14 4.40 -16.56
N VAL A 69 -21.92 4.14 -15.27
CA VAL A 69 -20.75 3.37 -14.78
C VAL A 69 -21.21 2.04 -14.22
N ARG A 70 -20.66 0.97 -14.77
CA ARG A 70 -20.82 -0.41 -14.29
C ARG A 70 -19.50 -0.91 -13.72
N ILE A 71 -19.55 -1.69 -12.65
CA ILE A 71 -18.38 -2.21 -11.95
C ILE A 71 -18.40 -3.73 -12.00
N ARG A 72 -17.25 -4.33 -12.33
CA ARG A 72 -17.03 -5.77 -12.25
C ARG A 72 -15.77 -6.08 -11.43
N LEU A 73 -15.91 -7.01 -10.52
CA LEU A 73 -14.78 -7.58 -9.80
C LEU A 73 -14.23 -8.73 -10.61
N ALA A 74 -13.04 -8.58 -11.17
CA ALA A 74 -12.40 -9.59 -11.99
C ALA A 74 -10.89 -9.33 -12.10
N SER A 75 -10.14 -10.41 -12.30
CA SER A 75 -8.76 -10.33 -12.76
C SER A 75 -8.75 -10.22 -14.27
N VAL A 76 -7.93 -9.32 -14.80
CA VAL A 76 -7.65 -9.19 -16.22
C VAL A 76 -6.40 -10.02 -16.54
N HIS A 77 -6.50 -10.86 -17.55
CA HIS A 77 -5.42 -11.77 -17.94
C HIS A 77 -4.73 -11.32 -19.22
N ALA A 78 -5.51 -10.75 -20.18
CA ALA A 78 -4.95 -10.31 -21.44
C ALA A 78 -5.79 -9.19 -22.07
N VAL A 79 -5.17 -8.44 -22.98
CA VAL A 79 -5.80 -7.46 -23.84
C VAL A 79 -5.54 -7.84 -25.28
N ASN A 80 -6.61 -8.14 -26.04
CA ASN A 80 -6.56 -8.29 -27.48
C ASN A 80 -6.90 -6.95 -28.14
N ALA A 81 -5.87 -6.20 -28.51
CA ALA A 81 -6.03 -4.85 -29.07
C ALA A 81 -6.65 -4.88 -30.49
N ALA A 82 -6.38 -5.92 -31.28
CA ALA A 82 -6.92 -6.07 -32.63
C ALA A 82 -8.43 -6.26 -32.62
N GLU A 83 -8.93 -7.10 -31.70
CA GLU A 83 -10.37 -7.36 -31.50
C GLU A 83 -11.02 -6.36 -30.52
N LYS A 84 -10.27 -5.42 -29.95
CA LYS A 84 -10.73 -4.49 -28.91
C LYS A 84 -11.44 -5.22 -27.77
N ARG A 85 -10.79 -6.23 -27.20
CA ARG A 85 -11.35 -7.11 -26.16
C ARG A 85 -10.38 -7.29 -24.99
N VAL A 86 -10.93 -7.27 -23.79
CA VAL A 86 -10.22 -7.55 -22.54
C VAL A 86 -10.66 -8.92 -22.04
N GLU A 87 -9.72 -9.82 -21.80
CA GLU A 87 -9.97 -11.15 -21.25
C GLU A 87 -9.87 -11.10 -19.72
N THR A 88 -10.91 -11.63 -19.06
CA THR A 88 -11.00 -11.60 -17.59
C THR A 88 -11.41 -12.93 -17.01
N SER A 89 -11.28 -13.08 -15.68
CA SER A 89 -11.71 -14.27 -14.93
C SER A 89 -13.22 -14.56 -14.99
N ILE A 90 -14.03 -13.61 -15.50
CA ILE A 90 -15.50 -13.75 -15.60
C ILE A 90 -15.99 -13.63 -17.05
N GLY A 91 -15.10 -13.75 -18.02
CA GLY A 91 -15.38 -13.65 -19.45
C GLY A 91 -14.84 -12.37 -20.09
N PRO A 92 -14.99 -12.24 -21.41
CA PRO A 92 -14.45 -11.11 -22.17
C PRO A 92 -15.33 -9.87 -22.11
N PHE A 93 -14.69 -8.69 -22.24
CA PHE A 93 -15.37 -7.40 -22.38
C PHE A 93 -14.85 -6.65 -23.61
N SER A 94 -15.76 -6.28 -24.52
CA SER A 94 -15.42 -5.46 -25.68
C SER A 94 -15.42 -3.97 -25.33
N TYR A 95 -14.58 -3.20 -26.01
CA TYR A 95 -14.44 -1.76 -25.81
C TYR A 95 -14.27 -1.00 -27.13
N ASP A 96 -14.64 0.28 -27.14
CA ASP A 96 -14.20 1.26 -28.13
C ASP A 96 -12.88 1.93 -27.67
N TYR A 97 -12.79 2.22 -26.37
CA TYR A 97 -11.61 2.81 -25.71
C TYR A 97 -11.23 2.00 -24.47
N LEU A 98 -9.94 1.83 -24.27
CA LEU A 98 -9.38 1.12 -23.12
C LEU A 98 -8.48 2.06 -22.32
N VAL A 99 -8.67 2.04 -20.99
CA VAL A 99 -7.80 2.72 -20.03
C VAL A 99 -7.17 1.69 -19.13
N ILE A 100 -5.85 1.65 -19.08
CA ILE A 100 -5.07 0.77 -18.21
C ILE A 100 -4.56 1.60 -17.03
N ALA A 101 -5.13 1.38 -15.86
CA ALA A 101 -4.84 2.10 -14.62
C ALA A 101 -4.54 1.14 -13.47
N THR A 102 -3.78 0.09 -13.74
CA THR A 102 -3.53 -1.06 -12.84
C THR A 102 -2.60 -0.75 -11.67
N GLY A 103 -2.02 0.45 -11.61
CA GLY A 103 -1.08 0.84 -10.56
C GLY A 103 0.27 0.13 -10.67
N THR A 104 0.90 -0.12 -9.52
CA THR A 104 2.23 -0.72 -9.42
C THR A 104 2.23 -1.86 -8.41
N SER A 105 3.17 -2.78 -8.56
CA SER A 105 3.51 -3.82 -7.58
C SER A 105 4.84 -3.52 -6.88
N THR A 106 5.14 -4.24 -5.80
CA THR A 106 6.45 -4.19 -5.17
C THR A 106 7.48 -4.74 -6.16
N ASN A 107 8.61 -4.04 -6.29
CA ASN A 107 9.75 -4.52 -7.05
C ASN A 107 10.85 -4.95 -6.09
N PHE A 108 11.18 -6.23 -6.12
CA PHE A 108 12.24 -6.82 -5.30
C PHE A 108 13.58 -6.90 -6.04
N TYR A 109 13.69 -6.31 -7.25
CA TYR A 109 14.91 -6.30 -8.08
C TYR A 109 15.52 -7.68 -8.29
N GLY A 110 14.68 -8.72 -8.31
CA GLY A 110 15.11 -10.11 -8.46
C GLY A 110 15.68 -10.75 -7.20
N ASN A 111 15.66 -10.06 -6.06
CA ASN A 111 16.11 -10.61 -4.78
C ASN A 111 15.00 -11.46 -4.15
N LYS A 112 15.03 -12.76 -4.43
CA LYS A 112 14.05 -13.72 -3.91
C LYS A 112 14.08 -13.85 -2.40
N ALA A 113 15.24 -13.74 -1.78
CA ALA A 113 15.35 -13.84 -0.32
C ALA A 113 14.58 -12.69 0.37
N VAL A 114 14.65 -11.48 -0.18
CA VAL A 114 13.83 -10.36 0.32
C VAL A 114 12.36 -10.60 0.03
N GLU A 115 11.99 -11.05 -1.17
CA GLU A 115 10.60 -11.31 -1.54
C GLU A 115 9.92 -12.34 -0.64
N GLU A 116 10.63 -13.44 -0.31
CA GLU A 116 10.12 -14.56 0.48
C GLU A 116 10.09 -14.26 1.99
N ASN A 117 10.92 -13.35 2.47
CA ASN A 117 11.10 -13.06 3.90
C ASN A 117 10.60 -11.67 4.34
N THR A 118 9.86 -10.97 3.48
CA THR A 118 9.31 -9.65 3.84
C THR A 118 7.81 -9.57 3.58
N LEU A 119 7.15 -8.69 4.35
CA LEU A 119 5.78 -8.30 4.11
C LEU A 119 5.72 -7.08 3.20
N GLY A 120 4.91 -7.15 2.14
CA GLY A 120 4.70 -6.01 1.26
C GLY A 120 3.77 -4.96 1.87
N LEU A 121 3.84 -3.71 1.34
CA LEU A 121 2.97 -2.61 1.77
C LEU A 121 2.37 -1.90 0.54
N LYS A 122 1.52 -2.60 -0.22
CA LYS A 122 0.88 -2.11 -1.47
C LYS A 122 -0.64 -2.22 -1.47
N SER A 123 -1.24 -2.64 -0.36
CA SER A 123 -2.70 -2.72 -0.20
C SER A 123 -3.09 -2.55 1.26
N THR A 124 -4.36 -2.18 1.50
CA THR A 124 -4.92 -2.14 2.86
C THR A 124 -4.78 -3.50 3.56
N TYR A 125 -4.98 -4.60 2.83
CA TYR A 125 -4.78 -5.96 3.37
C TYR A 125 -3.35 -6.18 3.86
N GLN A 126 -2.35 -5.81 3.06
CA GLN A 126 -0.95 -5.93 3.44
C GLN A 126 -0.61 -5.03 4.63
N SER A 127 -1.17 -3.82 4.70
CA SER A 127 -1.00 -2.92 5.85
C SER A 127 -1.53 -3.53 7.16
N ILE A 128 -2.69 -4.19 7.08
CA ILE A 128 -3.28 -4.93 8.21
C ILE A 128 -2.39 -6.10 8.61
N ASN A 129 -1.84 -6.83 7.64
CA ASN A 129 -0.94 -7.94 7.93
C ASN A 129 0.34 -7.46 8.65
N VAL A 130 0.96 -6.37 8.17
CA VAL A 130 2.12 -5.76 8.85
C VAL A 130 1.75 -5.36 10.28
N ARG A 131 0.62 -4.68 10.47
CA ARG A 131 0.13 -4.30 11.81
C ARG A 131 -0.02 -5.51 12.72
N ASN A 132 -0.68 -6.55 12.24
CA ASN A 132 -0.95 -7.74 13.04
C ASN A 132 0.33 -8.47 13.40
N GLU A 133 1.31 -8.54 12.50
CA GLU A 133 2.62 -9.14 12.76
C GLU A 133 3.38 -8.40 13.86
N ILE A 134 3.43 -7.07 13.78
CA ILE A 134 4.09 -6.25 14.81
C ILE A 134 3.43 -6.43 16.17
N LEU A 135 2.10 -6.39 16.23
CA LEU A 135 1.37 -6.59 17.48
C LEU A 135 1.55 -8.01 18.02
N HIS A 136 1.57 -9.03 17.14
CA HIS A 136 1.85 -10.41 17.53
C HIS A 136 3.25 -10.55 18.15
N ASN A 137 4.25 -9.92 17.56
CA ASN A 137 5.61 -9.93 18.09
C ASN A 137 5.69 -9.26 19.47
N PHE A 138 4.93 -8.19 19.71
CA PHE A 138 4.86 -7.56 21.03
C PHE A 138 4.17 -8.46 22.06
N GLU A 139 3.08 -9.15 21.69
CA GLU A 139 2.48 -10.15 22.57
C GLU A 139 3.48 -11.29 22.89
N GLU A 140 4.22 -11.77 21.89
CA GLU A 140 5.21 -12.82 22.06
C GLU A 140 6.37 -12.39 22.97
N LEU A 141 6.79 -11.12 22.92
CA LEU A 141 7.80 -10.56 23.85
C LEU A 141 7.44 -10.68 25.32
N LEU A 142 6.15 -10.82 25.67
CA LEU A 142 5.73 -10.95 27.08
C LEU A 142 6.13 -12.31 27.66
N TYR A 143 6.15 -13.39 26.87
CA TYR A 143 6.32 -14.76 27.37
C TYR A 143 7.43 -15.57 26.70
N ALA A 144 7.96 -15.16 25.55
CA ALA A 144 9.03 -15.88 24.87
C ALA A 144 10.29 -15.98 25.72
N LYS A 145 10.95 -17.14 25.67
CA LYS A 145 12.26 -17.37 26.32
C LYS A 145 13.40 -16.73 25.53
N ASP A 146 13.34 -16.86 24.20
CA ASP A 146 14.23 -16.18 23.27
C ASP A 146 13.50 -14.97 22.66
N LYS A 147 14.06 -13.80 22.87
CA LYS A 147 13.46 -12.53 22.47
C LYS A 147 14.29 -11.75 21.46
N GLU A 148 15.47 -12.27 21.08
CA GLU A 148 16.46 -11.50 20.32
C GLU A 148 15.91 -10.95 19.02
N GLY A 149 15.23 -11.77 18.20
CA GLY A 149 14.64 -11.34 16.92
C GLY A 149 13.42 -10.43 17.06
N LEU A 150 12.64 -10.61 18.14
CA LEU A 150 11.34 -9.94 18.33
C LEU A 150 11.46 -8.43 18.61
N TYR A 151 12.62 -7.96 19.04
CA TYR A 151 12.88 -6.54 19.28
C TYR A 151 13.23 -5.74 18.02
N ASN A 152 13.40 -6.40 16.87
CA ASN A 152 13.91 -5.75 15.68
C ASN A 152 12.81 -5.61 14.60
N ILE A 153 12.50 -4.37 14.25
CA ILE A 153 11.64 -4.03 13.12
C ILE A 153 12.55 -3.62 11.97
N VAL A 154 12.56 -4.42 10.90
CA VAL A 154 13.43 -4.18 9.75
C VAL A 154 12.61 -3.77 8.54
N ILE A 155 12.89 -2.59 8.00
CA ILE A 155 12.25 -2.01 6.82
C ILE A 155 13.26 -2.05 5.68
N VAL A 156 12.86 -2.62 4.53
CA VAL A 156 13.70 -2.72 3.33
C VAL A 156 13.22 -1.76 2.26
N GLY A 157 14.06 -0.79 1.92
CA GLY A 157 13.84 0.25 0.93
C GLY A 157 13.64 1.64 1.54
N GLY A 158 14.59 2.54 1.30
CA GLY A 158 14.59 3.94 1.78
C GLY A 158 13.85 4.93 0.88
N GLY A 159 12.89 4.46 0.08
CA GLY A 159 11.96 5.34 -0.64
C GLY A 159 10.94 5.99 0.30
N ALA A 160 10.02 6.81 -0.25
CA ALA A 160 9.02 7.54 0.54
C ALA A 160 8.26 6.65 1.53
N THR A 161 7.76 5.49 1.07
CA THR A 161 7.02 4.55 1.92
C THR A 161 7.87 4.02 3.08
N GLY A 162 9.14 3.66 2.84
CA GLY A 162 10.02 3.15 3.89
C GLY A 162 10.38 4.22 4.91
N VAL A 163 10.65 5.44 4.46
CA VAL A 163 10.92 6.60 5.33
C VAL A 163 9.70 6.93 6.21
N GLU A 164 8.50 6.98 5.63
CA GLU A 164 7.25 7.21 6.37
C GLU A 164 6.98 6.10 7.38
N LEU A 165 7.17 4.83 6.98
CA LEU A 165 6.97 3.67 7.84
C LEU A 165 7.98 3.62 8.99
N ALA A 166 9.26 3.92 8.71
CA ALA A 166 10.31 3.97 9.73
C ALA A 166 10.02 5.05 10.78
N GLY A 167 9.62 6.23 10.35
CA GLY A 167 9.19 7.31 11.25
C GLY A 167 7.99 6.91 12.10
N ALA A 168 6.96 6.32 11.48
CA ALA A 168 5.75 5.89 12.19
C ALA A 168 6.03 4.78 13.22
N PHE A 169 6.89 3.82 12.91
CA PHE A 169 7.28 2.79 13.88
C PHE A 169 8.18 3.34 14.99
N ALA A 170 9.10 4.25 14.68
CA ALA A 170 9.90 4.91 15.72
C ALA A 170 9.02 5.71 16.68
N GLU A 171 7.99 6.39 16.19
CA GLU A 171 7.01 7.10 17.01
C GLU A 171 6.17 6.11 17.84
N MET A 172 5.67 5.02 17.24
CA MET A 172 4.90 3.99 17.92
C MET A 172 5.70 3.36 19.06
N THR A 173 6.95 3.01 18.85
CA THR A 173 7.80 2.38 19.88
C THR A 173 8.13 3.32 21.03
N ARG A 174 8.22 4.62 20.78
CA ARG A 174 8.52 5.62 21.78
C ARG A 174 7.30 6.11 22.56
N GLU A 175 6.16 6.31 21.88
CA GLU A 175 5.00 7.00 22.47
C GLU A 175 3.86 6.07 22.85
N ILE A 176 3.69 4.94 22.15
CA ILE A 176 2.54 4.04 22.29
C ILE A 176 2.94 2.77 23.06
N LEU A 177 4.00 2.10 22.61
CA LEU A 177 4.43 0.82 23.20
C LEU A 177 4.59 0.87 24.74
N PRO A 178 5.21 1.90 25.36
CA PRO A 178 5.34 1.94 26.81
C PRO A 178 4.02 2.05 27.58
N LYS A 179 2.97 2.57 26.92
CA LYS A 179 1.63 2.71 27.52
C LYS A 179 0.83 1.43 27.42
N ASP A 180 0.86 0.79 26.24
CA ASP A 180 0.05 -0.40 25.96
C ASP A 180 0.73 -1.67 26.47
N TYR A 181 2.06 -1.70 26.49
CA TYR A 181 2.89 -2.83 26.93
C TYR A 181 3.93 -2.42 27.98
N PRO A 182 3.52 -2.03 29.19
CA PRO A 182 4.42 -1.50 30.22
C PRO A 182 5.47 -2.54 30.72
N ASN A 183 5.25 -3.82 30.45
CA ASN A 183 6.17 -4.90 30.79
C ASN A 183 7.24 -5.17 29.69
N ILE A 184 7.17 -4.48 28.56
CA ILE A 184 8.18 -4.55 27.52
C ILE A 184 9.15 -3.37 27.68
N ASP A 185 10.43 -3.67 27.72
CA ASP A 185 11.47 -2.64 27.68
C ASP A 185 11.55 -2.05 26.28
N SER A 186 10.84 -0.96 26.05
CA SER A 186 10.75 -0.29 24.75
C SER A 186 12.10 0.25 24.26
N SER A 187 13.08 0.46 25.15
CA SER A 187 14.43 0.91 24.78
C SER A 187 15.22 -0.15 24.00
N LYS A 188 14.77 -1.41 24.05
CA LYS A 188 15.38 -2.52 23.30
C LYS A 188 14.77 -2.71 21.90
N VAL A 189 13.64 -2.06 21.63
CA VAL A 189 13.01 -2.15 20.30
C VAL A 189 13.76 -1.27 19.32
N ASN A 190 14.31 -1.89 18.28
CA ASN A 190 15.09 -1.23 17.26
C ASN A 190 14.29 -1.13 15.95
N VAL A 191 14.32 0.01 15.31
CA VAL A 191 13.79 0.21 13.95
C VAL A 191 14.95 0.39 12.99
N TYR A 192 15.13 -0.56 12.07
CA TYR A 192 16.14 -0.51 11.03
C TYR A 192 15.54 -0.12 9.70
N LEU A 193 16.18 0.79 8.96
CA LEU A 193 15.84 1.13 7.59
C LEU A 193 17.03 0.79 6.67
N LEU A 194 16.88 -0.25 5.87
CA LEU A 194 17.90 -0.71 4.95
C LEU A 194 17.65 -0.12 3.55
N GLU A 195 18.65 0.58 3.01
CA GLU A 195 18.62 1.13 1.66
C GLU A 195 19.85 0.68 0.88
N GLY A 196 19.65 0.25 -0.37
CA GLY A 196 20.73 -0.20 -1.25
C GLY A 196 21.51 0.92 -1.92
N GLY A 197 20.93 2.13 -1.95
CA GLY A 197 21.59 3.34 -2.46
C GLY A 197 22.33 4.12 -1.35
N PRO A 198 23.03 5.20 -1.73
CA PRO A 198 23.79 6.01 -0.77
C PRO A 198 22.90 6.82 0.17
N HIS A 199 21.65 7.09 -0.20
CA HIS A 199 20.75 7.97 0.54
C HIS A 199 19.31 7.47 0.53
N THR A 200 18.57 7.74 1.60
CA THR A 200 17.10 7.65 1.57
C THR A 200 16.52 8.67 0.60
N LEU A 201 15.31 8.42 0.10
CA LEU A 201 14.63 9.30 -0.87
C LEU A 201 15.48 9.62 -2.10
N GLY A 202 16.25 8.65 -2.63
CA GLY A 202 17.24 8.82 -3.70
C GLY A 202 16.73 9.52 -4.97
N ALA A 203 15.41 9.48 -5.25
CA ALA A 203 14.78 10.19 -6.36
C ALA A 203 14.38 11.66 -6.04
N MET A 204 14.58 12.11 -4.81
CA MET A 204 14.22 13.46 -4.36
C MET A 204 15.43 14.40 -4.32
N SER A 205 15.21 15.67 -3.95
CA SER A 205 16.28 16.65 -3.87
C SER A 205 17.30 16.28 -2.78
N PRO A 206 18.58 16.72 -2.92
CA PRO A 206 19.61 16.51 -1.88
C PRO A 206 19.17 17.01 -0.50
N PHE A 207 18.46 18.12 -0.43
CA PHE A 207 17.88 18.61 0.81
C PHE A 207 16.90 17.61 1.44
N ALA A 208 16.01 17.00 0.67
CA ALA A 208 15.06 16.01 1.18
C ALA A 208 15.77 14.75 1.66
N GLN A 209 16.80 14.30 0.95
CA GLN A 209 17.63 13.15 1.31
C GLN A 209 18.31 13.40 2.68
N GLU A 210 19.07 14.47 2.80
CA GLU A 210 19.78 14.84 4.03
C GLU A 210 18.82 15.06 5.21
N TYR A 211 17.72 15.77 4.96
CA TYR A 211 16.74 16.06 6.00
C TYR A 211 16.08 14.78 6.52
N SER A 212 15.67 13.86 5.64
CA SER A 212 15.04 12.59 6.04
C SER A 212 15.98 11.72 6.87
N GLU A 213 17.24 11.59 6.46
CA GLU A 213 18.25 10.83 7.21
C GLU A 213 18.49 11.41 8.60
N ARG A 214 18.73 12.72 8.68
CA ARG A 214 18.94 13.40 9.96
C ARG A 214 17.72 13.26 10.88
N TYR A 215 16.51 13.42 10.32
CA TYR A 215 15.29 13.32 11.10
C TYR A 215 15.06 11.91 11.63
N LEU A 216 15.17 10.89 10.78
CA LEU A 216 15.01 9.49 11.18
C LEU A 216 16.05 9.10 12.26
N ARG A 217 17.31 9.49 12.10
CA ARG A 217 18.33 9.27 13.14
C ARG A 217 17.99 9.95 14.45
N SER A 218 17.43 11.16 14.43
CA SER A 218 16.97 11.86 15.65
C SER A 218 15.81 11.15 16.35
N MET A 219 15.06 10.32 15.61
CA MET A 219 14.00 9.48 16.17
C MET A 219 14.51 8.11 16.66
N GLY A 220 15.80 7.80 16.48
CA GLY A 220 16.40 6.52 16.86
C GLY A 220 16.34 5.44 15.78
N VAL A 221 16.00 5.77 14.54
CA VAL A 221 16.07 4.82 13.41
C VAL A 221 17.53 4.58 13.04
N ILE A 222 17.87 3.31 12.80
CA ILE A 222 19.22 2.81 12.51
C ILE A 222 19.34 2.53 11.00
#